data_dde4a4d0b1e12622e294a24b6c719b85
#
_entry.id   dde4a4d0b1e12622e294a24b6c719b85
#
_cell.length_a   1.000
_cell.length_b   1.000
_cell.length_c   1.000
_cell.angle_alpha   90.00
_cell.angle_beta   90.00
_cell.angle_gamma   90.00
#
_symmetry.space_group_name_H-M   'P 1'
#
loop_
_entity.id
_entity.type
_entity.pdbx_description
1 polymer ?
#
loop_
_entity_poly.entity_id
_entity_poly.type
_entity_poly.pdbx_seq_one_letter_code
_entity_poly.pdbx_strand_id
1 'polypeptide(L)'
;MNTQNYQLYRKLLRSHSPLLSMEEKREMRALLKSFYSPKTSPELLSDEYLFTKLQILDIVLNEIGLGKPAVVSVLFIEAVDDKFITPEELNKKFNTSITPIMYGLQRVKELYQKNVALETENFRKLLLTLAEDVRVILIIVAIRLQTMRNLDKMPDDERMQIARESSFLYAPLAHRMGLYKVKTELEDLSLKYTNRDIYKEIAEKLNETKRSRDKYIAEFIEPLKL
;
A
#
# COMPACT_ATOMS: atom_id res chain seq x y z
N MET A 1 10.17 -6.37 17.61
CA MET A 1 9.75 -7.01 16.33
C MET A 1 9.53 -8.48 16.60
N ASN A 2 8.30 -8.95 16.50
CA ASN A 2 7.92 -10.34 16.72
C ASN A 2 8.42 -11.28 15.59
N THR A 3 8.26 -12.59 15.77
CA THR A 3 8.71 -13.60 14.80
C THR A 3 8.04 -13.45 13.43
N GLN A 4 6.75 -13.11 13.39
CA GLN A 4 5.99 -12.94 12.15
C GLN A 4 6.50 -11.74 11.32
N ASN A 5 6.68 -10.58 11.95
CA ASN A 5 7.24 -9.39 11.30
C ASN A 5 8.65 -9.65 10.79
N TYR A 6 9.46 -10.36 11.56
CA TYR A 6 10.81 -10.71 11.14
C TYR A 6 10.83 -11.65 9.93
N GLN A 7 9.93 -12.63 9.87
CA GLN A 7 9.80 -13.54 8.74
C GLN A 7 9.35 -12.80 7.46
N LEU A 8 8.33 -11.94 7.56
CA LEU A 8 7.85 -11.15 6.43
C LEU A 8 8.92 -10.18 5.93
N TYR A 9 9.58 -9.44 6.83
CA TYR A 9 10.70 -8.58 6.50
C TYR A 9 11.83 -9.31 5.77
N ARG A 10 12.23 -10.48 6.27
CA ARG A 10 13.26 -11.30 5.62
C ARG A 10 12.82 -11.81 4.25
N LYS A 11 11.58 -12.22 4.10
CA LYS A 11 11.02 -12.67 2.82
C LYS A 11 11.09 -11.54 1.79
N LEU A 12 10.61 -10.36 2.13
CA LEU A 12 10.62 -9.19 1.24
C LEU A 12 12.03 -8.78 0.80
N LEU A 13 12.97 -8.74 1.72
CA LEU A 13 14.36 -8.38 1.38
C LEU A 13 15.13 -9.48 0.65
N ARG A 14 14.71 -10.74 0.75
CA ARG A 14 15.33 -11.84 -0.01
C ARG A 14 14.81 -11.92 -1.44
N SER A 15 13.50 -11.78 -1.65
CA SER A 15 12.91 -11.77 -2.99
C SER A 15 13.43 -10.61 -3.84
N HIS A 16 13.90 -9.52 -3.20
CA HIS A 16 14.49 -8.35 -3.85
C HIS A 16 15.98 -8.18 -3.46
N SER A 17 16.73 -9.26 -3.48
CA SER A 17 18.12 -9.32 -2.99
C SER A 17 19.07 -8.25 -3.55
N PRO A 18 18.95 -7.78 -4.82
CA PRO A 18 19.80 -6.73 -5.35
C PRO A 18 19.49 -5.33 -4.80
N LEU A 19 18.32 -5.13 -4.15
CA LEU A 19 17.82 -3.80 -3.76
C LEU A 19 18.68 -3.12 -2.69
N LEU A 20 19.17 -3.90 -1.73
CA LEU A 20 19.95 -3.43 -0.60
C LEU A 20 21.23 -4.27 -0.44
N SER A 21 22.35 -3.62 -0.20
CA SER A 21 23.59 -4.28 0.19
C SER A 21 23.48 -4.94 1.58
N MET A 22 24.43 -5.79 1.94
CA MET A 22 24.46 -6.41 3.26
C MET A 22 24.63 -5.39 4.39
N GLU A 23 25.39 -4.33 4.13
CA GLU A 23 25.59 -3.21 5.06
C GLU A 23 24.28 -2.42 5.25
N GLU A 24 23.62 -2.04 4.15
CA GLU A 24 22.33 -1.35 4.17
C GLU A 24 21.24 -2.17 4.88
N LYS A 25 21.24 -3.49 4.71
CA LYS A 25 20.32 -4.40 5.44
C LYS A 25 20.58 -4.41 6.94
N ARG A 26 21.85 -4.31 7.37
CA ARG A 26 22.23 -4.19 8.79
C ARG A 26 21.80 -2.84 9.36
N GLU A 27 22.08 -1.76 8.63
CA GLU A 27 21.70 -0.40 9.01
C GLU A 27 20.18 -0.24 9.14
N MET A 28 19.43 -0.71 8.15
CA MET A 28 17.96 -0.71 8.19
C MET A 28 17.41 -1.43 9.40
N ARG A 29 17.97 -2.61 9.74
CA ARG A 29 17.56 -3.37 10.91
C ARG A 29 17.89 -2.64 12.21
N ALA A 30 19.05 -1.98 12.30
CA ALA A 30 19.46 -1.21 13.47
C ALA A 30 18.52 -0.02 13.67
N LEU A 31 18.22 0.75 12.62
CA LEU A 31 17.31 1.88 12.66
C LEU A 31 15.85 1.44 13.02
N LEU A 32 15.35 0.37 12.44
CA LEU A 32 14.03 -0.15 12.78
C LEU A 32 13.96 -0.57 14.25
N LYS A 33 14.97 -1.24 14.77
CA LYS A 33 15.03 -1.60 16.20
C LYS A 33 15.10 -0.39 17.12
N SER A 34 15.83 0.64 16.72
CA SER A 34 15.99 1.85 17.50
C SER A 34 14.73 2.70 17.50
N PHE A 35 14.13 2.94 16.34
CA PHE A 35 12.93 3.75 16.20
C PHE A 35 11.70 3.02 16.77
N TYR A 36 11.48 1.76 16.41
CA TYR A 36 10.38 0.94 16.95
C TYR A 36 10.73 0.28 18.29
N SER A 37 11.45 0.99 19.18
CA SER A 37 11.73 0.53 20.55
C SER A 37 10.69 1.06 21.54
N PRO A 38 10.29 0.32 22.60
CA PRO A 38 9.36 0.78 23.62
C PRO A 38 9.71 2.11 24.30
N LYS A 39 10.94 2.58 24.14
CA LYS A 39 11.43 3.83 24.69
C LYS A 39 11.14 5.07 23.83
N THR A 40 10.80 4.89 22.55
CA THR A 40 10.76 5.99 21.57
C THR A 40 9.33 6.48 21.29
N SER A 41 8.35 5.60 21.22
CA SER A 41 6.95 5.98 20.95
C SER A 41 6.00 4.84 21.31
N PRO A 42 5.14 4.97 22.34
CA PRO A 42 4.25 3.88 22.78
C PRO A 42 3.20 3.48 21.72
N GLU A 43 2.71 4.43 20.93
CA GLU A 43 1.61 4.22 19.96
C GLU A 43 2.06 3.64 18.62
N LEU A 44 3.25 4.00 18.15
CA LEU A 44 3.85 3.47 16.91
C LEU A 44 4.49 2.09 17.08
N LEU A 45 4.47 1.57 18.32
CA LEU A 45 5.25 0.41 18.78
C LEU A 45 4.54 -0.92 18.71
N SER A 46 3.28 -0.94 18.25
CA SER A 46 2.63 -2.23 18.11
C SER A 46 3.32 -3.00 16.99
N ASP A 47 3.64 -4.26 17.26
CA ASP A 47 4.05 -5.22 16.23
C ASP A 47 3.06 -5.24 15.05
N GLU A 48 1.81 -4.85 15.29
CA GLU A 48 0.74 -4.69 14.31
C GLU A 48 0.99 -3.51 13.36
N TYR A 49 1.46 -2.37 13.88
CA TYR A 49 1.81 -1.22 13.04
C TYR A 49 2.96 -1.54 12.09
N LEU A 50 4.03 -2.16 12.60
CA LEU A 50 5.13 -2.61 11.76
C LEU A 50 4.68 -3.67 10.75
N PHE A 51 3.77 -4.57 11.14
CA PHE A 51 3.18 -5.54 10.22
C PHE A 51 2.44 -4.86 9.06
N THR A 52 1.64 -3.84 9.36
CA THR A 52 0.96 -3.00 8.36
C THR A 52 1.97 -2.35 7.40
N LYS A 53 3.06 -1.78 7.91
CA LYS A 53 4.13 -1.23 7.07
C LYS A 53 4.76 -2.27 6.14
N LEU A 54 4.99 -3.47 6.65
CA LEU A 54 5.53 -4.57 5.84
C LEU A 54 4.54 -5.05 4.77
N GLN A 55 3.24 -5.01 5.03
CA GLN A 55 2.22 -5.29 4.01
C GLN A 55 2.20 -4.20 2.92
N ILE A 56 2.33 -2.92 3.30
CA ILE A 56 2.47 -1.82 2.32
C ILE A 56 3.73 -2.04 1.47
N LEU A 57 4.85 -2.44 2.07
CA LEU A 57 6.07 -2.75 1.34
C LEU A 57 5.91 -3.91 0.36
N ASP A 58 5.12 -4.92 0.71
CA ASP A 58 4.81 -6.02 -0.19
C ASP A 58 4.12 -5.52 -1.46
N ILE A 59 3.12 -4.65 -1.31
CA ILE A 59 2.44 -3.99 -2.44
C ILE A 59 3.41 -3.14 -3.25
N VAL A 60 4.19 -2.30 -2.58
CA VAL A 60 5.17 -1.39 -3.20
C VAL A 60 6.19 -2.13 -4.04
N LEU A 61 6.69 -3.27 -3.55
CA LEU A 61 7.73 -4.05 -4.21
C LEU A 61 7.17 -5.01 -5.26
N ASN A 62 6.14 -5.79 -4.92
CA ASN A 62 5.68 -6.91 -5.72
C ASN A 62 4.55 -6.55 -6.69
N GLU A 63 3.69 -5.59 -6.34
CA GLU A 63 2.54 -5.23 -7.17
C GLU A 63 2.78 -3.95 -7.99
N ILE A 64 3.54 -2.99 -7.44
CA ILE A 64 3.84 -1.71 -8.10
C ILE A 64 5.24 -1.71 -8.74
N GLY A 65 6.21 -2.40 -8.13
CA GLY A 65 7.56 -2.52 -8.67
C GLY A 65 8.48 -1.35 -8.34
N LEU A 66 8.25 -0.65 -7.21
CA LEU A 66 9.14 0.43 -6.77
C LEU A 66 10.40 -0.11 -6.10
N GLY A 67 11.47 0.69 -6.15
CA GLY A 67 12.80 0.32 -5.65
C GLY A 67 13.13 0.85 -4.25
N LYS A 68 14.43 0.80 -3.92
CA LYS A 68 15.02 1.16 -2.63
C LYS A 68 14.53 2.51 -2.04
N PRO A 69 14.45 3.62 -2.79
CA PRO A 69 13.99 4.90 -2.23
C PRO A 69 12.59 4.80 -1.61
N ALA A 70 11.65 4.12 -2.29
CA ALA A 70 10.29 3.94 -1.80
C ALA A 70 10.24 3.05 -0.55
N VAL A 71 11.03 1.97 -0.52
CA VAL A 71 11.14 1.07 0.65
C VAL A 71 11.59 1.84 1.89
N VAL A 72 12.66 2.63 1.77
CA VAL A 72 13.18 3.42 2.89
C VAL A 72 12.17 4.49 3.30
N SER A 73 11.50 5.14 2.32
CA SER A 73 10.49 6.15 2.60
C SER A 73 9.30 5.57 3.38
N VAL A 74 8.75 4.44 2.96
CA VAL A 74 7.61 3.79 3.64
C VAL A 74 7.97 3.38 5.07
N LEU A 75 9.19 2.88 5.29
CA LEU A 75 9.61 2.43 6.61
C LEU A 75 9.91 3.56 7.59
N PHE A 76 10.40 4.71 7.12
CA PHE A 76 10.95 5.75 7.97
C PHE A 76 10.25 7.11 7.90
N ILE A 77 9.09 7.21 7.22
CA ILE A 77 8.37 8.50 7.14
C ILE A 77 7.99 9.03 8.52
N GLU A 78 7.53 8.18 9.43
CA GLU A 78 7.21 8.58 10.79
C GLU A 78 8.46 8.95 11.59
N ALA A 79 9.57 8.25 11.38
CA ALA A 79 10.84 8.59 12.03
C ALA A 79 11.34 9.97 11.59
N VAL A 80 11.03 10.38 10.36
CA VAL A 80 11.31 11.74 9.86
C VAL A 80 10.31 12.75 10.43
N ASP A 81 9.02 12.42 10.47
CA ASP A 81 8.01 13.29 11.05
C ASP A 81 8.27 13.57 12.54
N ASP A 82 8.70 12.54 13.29
CA ASP A 82 9.06 12.62 14.70
C ASP A 82 10.46 13.22 14.94
N LYS A 83 11.16 13.65 13.89
CA LYS A 83 12.51 14.22 13.94
C LYS A 83 13.57 13.29 14.56
N PHE A 84 13.33 11.98 14.51
CA PHE A 84 14.29 10.96 14.94
C PHE A 84 15.48 10.84 13.99
N ILE A 85 15.24 11.02 12.70
CA ILE A 85 16.26 11.01 11.64
C ILE A 85 15.83 11.96 10.52
N THR A 86 16.80 12.56 9.83
CA THR A 86 16.53 13.46 8.71
C THR A 86 16.51 12.70 7.36
N PRO A 87 15.82 13.22 6.33
CA PRO A 87 15.89 12.65 4.98
C PRO A 87 17.31 12.60 4.42
N GLU A 88 18.16 13.59 4.76
CA GLU A 88 19.55 13.70 4.33
C GLU A 88 20.42 12.61 4.95
N GLU A 89 20.19 12.30 6.22
CA GLU A 89 20.88 11.19 6.90
C GLU A 89 20.49 9.84 6.29
N LEU A 90 19.20 9.64 5.99
CA LEU A 90 18.71 8.45 5.28
C LEU A 90 19.32 8.35 3.87
N ASN A 91 19.42 9.46 3.13
CA ASN A 91 20.09 9.48 1.82
C ASN A 91 21.53 8.97 1.91
N LYS A 92 22.30 9.42 2.91
CA LYS A 92 23.67 8.99 3.12
C LYS A 92 23.76 7.52 3.50
N LYS A 93 22.90 7.07 4.44
CA LYS A 93 22.92 5.69 4.96
C LYS A 93 22.54 4.64 3.90
N PHE A 94 21.63 4.99 3.01
CA PHE A 94 21.11 4.06 1.98
C PHE A 94 21.58 4.41 0.57
N ASN A 95 22.50 5.35 0.41
CA ASN A 95 23.03 5.79 -0.88
C ASN A 95 21.94 5.92 -1.94
N THR A 96 20.91 6.71 -1.65
CA THR A 96 19.73 6.86 -2.54
C THR A 96 19.00 8.18 -2.27
N SER A 97 18.30 8.70 -3.27
CA SER A 97 17.54 9.95 -3.15
C SER A 97 16.14 9.69 -2.61
N ILE A 98 15.94 9.95 -1.32
CA ILE A 98 14.68 9.75 -0.59
C ILE A 98 13.96 11.09 -0.34
N THR A 99 14.71 12.17 -0.24
CA THR A 99 14.24 13.51 0.15
C THR A 99 12.99 13.97 -0.66
N PRO A 100 12.94 13.85 -1.99
CA PRO A 100 11.75 14.27 -2.74
C PRO A 100 10.50 13.45 -2.37
N ILE A 101 10.67 12.15 -2.12
CA ILE A 101 9.56 11.28 -1.72
C ILE A 101 9.07 11.65 -0.33
N MET A 102 9.97 11.86 0.63
CA MET A 102 9.62 12.23 2.01
C MET A 102 8.84 13.54 2.05
N TYR A 103 9.35 14.60 1.42
CA TYR A 103 8.64 15.89 1.36
C TYR A 103 7.31 15.77 0.61
N GLY A 104 7.25 14.98 -0.47
CA GLY A 104 6.00 14.73 -1.16
C GLY A 104 4.95 14.06 -0.28
N LEU A 105 5.34 13.03 0.49
CA LEU A 105 4.45 12.33 1.42
C LEU A 105 3.99 13.27 2.56
N GLN A 106 4.87 14.11 3.09
CA GLN A 106 4.50 15.11 4.11
C GLN A 106 3.51 16.13 3.58
N ARG A 107 3.74 16.68 2.37
CA ARG A 107 2.79 17.61 1.71
C ARG A 107 1.41 16.95 1.50
N VAL A 108 1.39 15.69 1.09
CA VAL A 108 0.12 14.94 0.95
C VAL A 108 -0.57 14.79 2.29
N LYS A 109 0.15 14.44 3.36
CA LYS A 109 -0.38 14.32 4.72
C LYS A 109 -1.01 15.64 5.20
N GLU A 110 -0.32 16.78 5.00
CA GLU A 110 -0.83 18.11 5.32
C GLU A 110 -2.14 18.45 4.56
N LEU A 111 -2.24 18.03 3.29
CA LEU A 111 -3.44 18.20 2.48
C LEU A 111 -4.65 17.51 3.09
N TYR A 112 -4.48 16.25 3.54
CA TYR A 112 -5.53 15.50 4.21
C TYR A 112 -5.96 16.12 5.53
N GLN A 113 -5.02 16.69 6.29
CA GLN A 113 -5.32 17.36 7.57
C GLN A 113 -6.12 18.65 7.41
N LYS A 114 -6.05 19.33 6.25
CA LYS A 114 -6.78 20.58 5.96
C LYS A 114 -8.26 20.39 5.63
N ASN A 115 -8.81 19.18 5.77
CA ASN A 115 -10.22 18.86 5.49
C ASN A 115 -10.74 19.37 4.12
N VAL A 116 -9.89 19.36 3.12
CA VAL A 116 -10.29 19.65 1.74
C VAL A 116 -11.22 18.51 1.29
N ALA A 117 -12.35 18.84 0.67
CA ALA A 117 -13.29 17.85 0.19
C ALA A 117 -12.60 16.87 -0.78
N LEU A 118 -12.29 15.66 -0.28
CA LEU A 118 -11.48 14.65 -0.97
C LEU A 118 -12.15 14.13 -2.25
N GLU A 119 -13.48 14.23 -2.31
CA GLU A 119 -14.30 13.75 -3.44
C GLU A 119 -14.36 14.75 -4.61
N THR A 120 -13.46 15.74 -4.67
CA THR A 120 -13.46 16.73 -5.74
C THR A 120 -12.37 16.48 -6.78
N GLU A 121 -12.69 16.75 -8.04
CA GLU A 121 -11.71 16.75 -9.14
C GLU A 121 -10.55 17.71 -8.85
N ASN A 122 -10.83 18.82 -8.16
CA ASN A 122 -9.82 19.80 -7.76
C ASN A 122 -8.83 19.19 -6.76
N PHE A 123 -9.29 18.36 -5.81
CA PHE A 123 -8.39 17.66 -4.88
C PHE A 123 -7.45 16.70 -5.62
N ARG A 124 -7.99 15.95 -6.60
CA ARG A 124 -7.18 15.04 -7.43
C ARG A 124 -6.12 15.80 -8.24
N LYS A 125 -6.48 16.93 -8.85
CA LYS A 125 -5.53 17.79 -9.56
C LYS A 125 -4.48 18.36 -8.63
N LEU A 126 -4.89 18.83 -7.45
CA LEU A 126 -3.98 19.37 -6.44
C LEU A 126 -2.99 18.30 -5.95
N LEU A 127 -3.46 17.08 -5.67
CA LEU A 127 -2.62 15.96 -5.28
C LEU A 127 -1.55 15.66 -6.33
N LEU A 128 -1.96 15.60 -7.61
CA LEU A 128 -1.03 15.36 -8.72
C LEU A 128 -0.04 16.51 -8.93
N THR A 129 -0.43 17.75 -8.63
CA THR A 129 0.45 18.91 -8.76
C THR A 129 1.46 18.99 -7.61
N LEU A 130 1.03 18.62 -6.38
CA LEU A 130 1.90 18.62 -5.20
C LEU A 130 2.90 17.45 -5.18
N ALA A 131 2.58 16.36 -5.83
CA ALA A 131 3.49 15.24 -5.97
C ALA A 131 4.42 15.46 -7.18
N GLU A 132 5.48 16.23 -6.98
CA GLU A 132 6.55 16.42 -7.98
C GLU A 132 7.20 15.08 -8.38
N ASP A 133 7.18 14.12 -7.46
CA ASP A 133 7.70 12.77 -7.66
C ASP A 133 6.54 11.77 -7.76
N VAL A 134 6.40 11.12 -8.91
CA VAL A 134 5.34 10.13 -9.17
C VAL A 134 5.34 8.98 -8.17
N ARG A 135 6.49 8.65 -7.58
CA ARG A 135 6.60 7.60 -6.55
C ARG A 135 5.75 7.91 -5.31
N VAL A 136 5.52 9.18 -5.00
CA VAL A 136 4.62 9.61 -3.92
C VAL A 136 3.20 9.12 -4.21
N ILE A 137 2.69 9.35 -5.42
CA ILE A 137 1.35 8.89 -5.83
C ILE A 137 1.26 7.36 -5.74
N LEU A 138 2.27 6.66 -6.21
CA LEU A 138 2.32 5.19 -6.18
C LEU A 138 2.32 4.65 -4.74
N ILE A 139 3.05 5.30 -3.82
CA ILE A 139 3.07 4.91 -2.40
C ILE A 139 1.72 5.17 -1.73
N ILE A 140 1.06 6.31 -1.96
CA ILE A 140 -0.24 6.57 -1.34
C ILE A 140 -1.33 5.63 -1.88
N VAL A 141 -1.25 5.21 -3.15
CA VAL A 141 -2.12 4.17 -3.72
C VAL A 141 -1.88 2.83 -3.03
N ALA A 142 -0.61 2.45 -2.78
CA ALA A 142 -0.27 1.23 -2.03
C ALA A 142 -0.82 1.26 -0.59
N ILE A 143 -0.69 2.39 0.10
CA ILE A 143 -1.23 2.59 1.45
C ILE A 143 -2.76 2.42 1.43
N ARG A 144 -3.44 3.04 0.47
CA ARG A 144 -4.90 2.91 0.34
C ARG A 144 -5.33 1.47 0.05
N LEU A 145 -4.64 0.78 -0.83
CA LEU A 145 -4.95 -0.62 -1.15
C LEU A 145 -4.81 -1.52 0.09
N GLN A 146 -3.73 -1.34 0.86
CA GLN A 146 -3.54 -2.07 2.13
C GLN A 146 -4.68 -1.76 3.12
N THR A 147 -5.08 -0.50 3.26
CA THR A 147 -6.23 -0.10 4.09
C THR A 147 -7.51 -0.79 3.62
N MET A 148 -7.79 -0.79 2.32
CA MET A 148 -8.99 -1.42 1.74
C MET A 148 -9.03 -2.94 1.97
N ARG A 149 -7.89 -3.62 1.93
CA ARG A 149 -7.78 -5.06 2.22
C ARG A 149 -8.08 -5.42 3.69
N ASN A 150 -7.95 -4.45 4.59
CA ASN A 150 -8.21 -4.62 6.03
C ASN A 150 -9.40 -3.80 6.55
N LEU A 151 -10.25 -3.34 5.66
CA LEU A 151 -11.33 -2.40 5.97
C LEU A 151 -12.43 -3.03 6.84
N ASP A 152 -12.58 -4.35 6.83
CA ASP A 152 -13.51 -5.12 7.65
C ASP A 152 -13.28 -4.96 9.16
N LYS A 153 -12.09 -4.54 9.58
CA LYS A 153 -11.73 -4.30 10.98
C LYS A 153 -12.15 -2.93 11.51
N MET A 154 -12.65 -2.05 10.63
CA MET A 154 -13.02 -0.67 10.96
C MET A 154 -14.52 -0.53 11.22
N PRO A 155 -14.98 0.53 11.93
CA PRO A 155 -16.38 0.88 12.08
C PRO A 155 -17.08 1.11 10.73
N ASP A 156 -18.40 0.87 10.67
CA ASP A 156 -19.17 0.92 9.42
C ASP A 156 -19.14 2.29 8.75
N ASP A 157 -19.22 3.37 9.51
CA ASP A 157 -19.21 4.74 8.98
C ASP A 157 -17.88 5.06 8.31
N GLU A 158 -16.78 4.74 8.98
CA GLU A 158 -15.43 4.93 8.45
C GLU A 158 -15.18 4.05 7.21
N ARG A 159 -15.66 2.80 7.23
CA ARG A 159 -15.56 1.89 6.08
C ARG A 159 -16.20 2.48 4.83
N MET A 160 -17.42 3.01 4.98
CA MET A 160 -18.16 3.56 3.83
C MET A 160 -17.47 4.79 3.27
N GLN A 161 -16.97 5.68 4.13
CA GLN A 161 -16.23 6.86 3.72
C GLN A 161 -14.95 6.47 2.96
N ILE A 162 -14.12 5.60 3.54
CA ILE A 162 -12.86 5.15 2.93
C ILE A 162 -13.12 4.45 1.59
N ALA A 163 -14.17 3.64 1.50
CA ALA A 163 -14.55 2.96 0.27
C ALA A 163 -14.98 3.93 -0.84
N ARG A 164 -15.78 4.97 -0.51
CA ARG A 164 -16.16 6.03 -1.46
C ARG A 164 -14.93 6.80 -1.95
N GLU A 165 -14.08 7.25 -1.05
CA GLU A 165 -12.83 7.92 -1.40
C GLU A 165 -11.95 7.05 -2.30
N SER A 166 -11.88 5.75 -2.03
CA SER A 166 -11.08 4.82 -2.81
C SER A 166 -11.59 4.68 -4.24
N SER A 167 -12.90 4.58 -4.43
CA SER A 167 -13.52 4.55 -5.75
C SER A 167 -13.35 5.87 -6.52
N PHE A 168 -13.55 7.00 -5.84
CA PHE A 168 -13.55 8.30 -6.49
C PHE A 168 -12.17 8.86 -6.78
N LEU A 169 -11.21 8.65 -5.88
CA LEU A 169 -9.88 9.26 -5.95
C LEU A 169 -8.80 8.24 -6.33
N TYR A 170 -8.68 7.14 -5.57
CA TYR A 170 -7.51 6.26 -5.67
C TYR A 170 -7.58 5.29 -6.85
N ALA A 171 -8.75 4.76 -7.20
CA ALA A 171 -8.90 3.90 -8.36
C ALA A 171 -8.62 4.65 -9.68
N PRO A 172 -9.11 5.89 -9.91
CA PRO A 172 -8.70 6.71 -11.05
C PRO A 172 -7.21 7.08 -11.05
N LEU A 173 -6.59 7.32 -9.89
CA LEU A 173 -5.15 7.53 -9.78
C LEU A 173 -4.36 6.29 -10.19
N ALA A 174 -4.74 5.12 -9.68
CA ALA A 174 -4.13 3.85 -10.06
C ALA A 174 -4.25 3.58 -11.56
N HIS A 175 -5.42 3.86 -12.15
CA HIS A 175 -5.63 3.77 -13.59
C HIS A 175 -4.69 4.68 -14.39
N ARG A 176 -4.57 5.95 -13.98
CA ARG A 176 -3.68 6.92 -14.62
C ARG A 176 -2.21 6.53 -14.54
N MET A 177 -1.81 5.81 -13.48
CA MET A 177 -0.46 5.27 -13.30
C MET A 177 -0.24 3.91 -13.99
N GLY A 178 -1.22 3.39 -14.72
CA GLY A 178 -1.12 2.08 -15.39
C GLY A 178 -1.25 0.87 -14.46
N LEU A 179 -1.63 1.08 -13.20
CA LEU A 179 -1.78 0.04 -12.19
C LEU A 179 -3.15 -0.65 -12.30
N TYR A 180 -3.45 -1.30 -13.43
CA TYR A 180 -4.78 -1.85 -13.72
C TYR A 180 -5.27 -2.88 -12.70
N LYS A 181 -4.40 -3.74 -12.19
CA LYS A 181 -4.75 -4.72 -11.15
C LYS A 181 -5.17 -4.04 -9.85
N VAL A 182 -4.37 -3.08 -9.40
CA VAL A 182 -4.65 -2.28 -8.20
C VAL A 182 -5.95 -1.49 -8.36
N LYS A 183 -6.15 -0.87 -9.52
CA LYS A 183 -7.38 -0.16 -9.88
C LYS A 183 -8.61 -1.06 -9.75
N THR A 184 -8.58 -2.23 -10.39
CA THR A 184 -9.70 -3.19 -10.36
C THR A 184 -9.99 -3.66 -8.94
N GLU A 185 -8.96 -3.99 -8.15
CA GLU A 185 -9.13 -4.41 -6.76
C GLU A 185 -9.70 -3.30 -5.88
N LEU A 186 -9.26 -2.04 -6.06
CA LEU A 186 -9.82 -0.89 -5.35
C LEU A 186 -11.31 -0.69 -5.67
N GLU A 187 -11.70 -0.85 -6.95
CA GLU A 187 -13.11 -0.74 -7.37
C GLU A 187 -13.95 -1.88 -6.80
N ASP A 188 -13.48 -3.12 -6.86
CA ASP A 188 -14.17 -4.29 -6.32
C ASP A 188 -14.38 -4.17 -4.81
N LEU A 189 -13.34 -3.81 -4.07
CA LEU A 189 -13.42 -3.60 -2.63
C LEU A 189 -14.33 -2.40 -2.29
N SER A 190 -14.30 -1.34 -3.09
CA SER A 190 -15.19 -0.20 -2.89
C SER A 190 -16.65 -0.59 -3.08
N LEU A 191 -16.98 -1.33 -4.13
CA LEU A 191 -18.34 -1.83 -4.39
C LEU A 191 -18.83 -2.73 -3.25
N LYS A 192 -17.97 -3.61 -2.74
CA LYS A 192 -18.28 -4.51 -1.61
C LYS A 192 -18.78 -3.75 -0.38
N TYR A 193 -18.24 -2.57 -0.10
CA TYR A 193 -18.59 -1.79 1.10
C TYR A 193 -19.62 -0.69 0.84
N THR A 194 -19.67 -0.13 -0.36
CA THR A 194 -20.63 0.94 -0.71
C THR A 194 -21.97 0.39 -1.22
N ASN A 195 -21.98 -0.79 -1.84
CA ASN A 195 -23.20 -1.40 -2.40
C ASN A 195 -23.17 -2.93 -2.30
N ARG A 196 -23.36 -3.41 -1.07
CA ARG A 196 -23.19 -4.82 -0.71
C ARG A 196 -24.13 -5.76 -1.47
N ASP A 197 -25.35 -5.32 -1.77
CA ASP A 197 -26.34 -6.16 -2.43
C ASP A 197 -25.98 -6.38 -3.90
N ILE A 198 -25.61 -5.31 -4.61
CA ILE A 198 -25.12 -5.40 -5.99
C ILE A 198 -23.84 -6.25 -6.05
N TYR A 199 -22.92 -6.06 -5.09
CA TYR A 199 -21.70 -6.87 -5.04
C TYR A 199 -21.99 -8.35 -4.91
N LYS A 200 -22.93 -8.75 -4.05
CA LYS A 200 -23.36 -10.14 -3.88
C LYS A 200 -24.00 -10.71 -5.16
N GLU A 201 -24.92 -9.97 -5.77
CA GLU A 201 -25.56 -10.40 -7.02
C GLU A 201 -24.54 -10.66 -8.14
N ILE A 202 -23.57 -9.75 -8.30
CA ILE A 202 -22.49 -9.92 -9.28
C ILE A 202 -21.63 -11.15 -8.95
N ALA A 203 -21.24 -11.31 -7.67
CA ALA A 203 -20.43 -12.45 -7.23
C ALA A 203 -21.14 -13.80 -7.45
N GLU A 204 -22.44 -13.87 -7.21
CA GLU A 204 -23.26 -15.07 -7.48
C GLU A 204 -23.28 -15.39 -8.97
N LYS A 205 -23.59 -14.42 -9.84
CA LYS A 205 -23.60 -14.60 -11.30
C LYS A 205 -22.24 -15.02 -11.85
N LEU A 206 -21.16 -14.44 -11.35
CA LEU A 206 -19.78 -14.82 -11.74
C LEU A 206 -19.47 -16.26 -11.33
N ASN A 207 -19.89 -16.69 -10.13
CA ASN A 207 -19.70 -18.06 -9.66
C ASN A 207 -20.48 -19.08 -10.48
N GLU A 208 -21.74 -18.78 -10.85
CA GLU A 208 -22.54 -19.62 -11.73
C GLU A 208 -21.88 -19.77 -13.12
N THR A 209 -21.45 -18.66 -13.71
CA THR A 209 -20.76 -18.66 -15.00
C THR A 209 -19.45 -19.46 -14.93
N LYS A 210 -18.70 -19.32 -13.83
CA LYS A 210 -17.46 -20.09 -13.62
C LYS A 210 -17.75 -21.59 -13.55
N ARG A 211 -18.73 -22.01 -12.76
CA ARG A 211 -19.14 -23.42 -12.63
C ARG A 211 -19.56 -24.00 -13.98
N SER A 212 -20.38 -23.29 -14.75
CA SER A 212 -20.82 -23.69 -16.07
C SER A 212 -19.64 -23.87 -17.04
N ARG A 213 -18.71 -22.92 -17.05
CA ARG A 213 -17.50 -22.97 -17.88
C ARG A 213 -16.57 -24.11 -17.46
N ASP A 214 -16.35 -24.29 -16.15
CA ASP A 214 -15.46 -25.34 -15.64
C ASP A 214 -16.04 -26.74 -15.95
N LYS A 215 -17.37 -26.89 -15.89
CA LYS A 215 -18.07 -28.11 -16.33
C LYS A 215 -17.88 -28.37 -17.82
N TYR A 216 -18.08 -27.36 -18.66
CA TYR A 216 -17.88 -27.46 -20.10
C TYR A 216 -16.43 -27.86 -20.46
N ILE A 217 -15.44 -27.22 -19.80
CA ILE A 217 -14.02 -27.55 -20.00
C ILE A 217 -13.73 -29.01 -19.58
N ALA A 218 -14.27 -29.44 -18.45
CA ALA A 218 -14.09 -30.83 -18.00
C ALA A 218 -14.69 -31.84 -19.00
N GLU A 219 -15.90 -31.62 -19.46
CA GLU A 219 -16.57 -32.45 -20.47
C GLU A 219 -15.83 -32.47 -21.81
N PHE A 220 -15.17 -31.36 -22.20
CA PHE A 220 -14.38 -31.26 -23.41
C PHE A 220 -13.03 -31.99 -23.32
N ILE A 221 -12.40 -31.95 -22.16
CA ILE A 221 -11.06 -32.54 -21.95
C ILE A 221 -11.17 -34.06 -21.71
N GLU A 222 -12.26 -34.57 -21.13
CA GLU A 222 -12.44 -36.00 -20.79
C GLU A 222 -12.16 -36.95 -21.96
N PRO A 223 -12.70 -36.71 -23.19
CA PRO A 223 -12.41 -37.55 -24.34
C PRO A 223 -10.97 -37.46 -24.87
N LEU A 224 -10.22 -36.42 -24.50
CA LEU A 224 -8.85 -36.16 -24.99
C LEU A 224 -7.78 -36.77 -24.07
N LYS A 225 -8.17 -37.40 -22.97
CA LYS A 225 -7.28 -38.08 -22.01
C LYS A 225 -7.03 -39.57 -22.37
N LEU A 226 -7.26 -39.97 -23.62
CA LEU A 226 -6.91 -41.31 -24.11
C LEU A 226 -5.45 -41.41 -24.48
#